data_f5e276df54ac2ab00f546fac7b0850d0
#
_entry.id   f5e276df54ac2ab00f546fac7b0850d0
#
_cell.length_a   1.000
_cell.length_b   1.000
_cell.length_c   1.000
_cell.angle_alpha   90.00
_cell.angle_beta   90.00
_cell.angle_gamma   90.00
#
_symmetry.space_group_name_H-M   'P 1'
#
loop_
_entity.id
_entity.type
_entity.pdbx_description
1 polymer ?
#
loop_
_entity_poly.entity_id
_entity_poly.type
_entity_poly.pdbx_seq_one_letter_code
_entity_poly.pdbx_strand_id
1 'polypeptide(L)'
;MFVDCTASADIAFKYMNLFKRGYSVVACNKITISAPYKHYTALKEAAIEIGATLRYETTVGAALPILESISRSVHSGDEIVRIEAVLSGTLNYIFSNYAGGEGGTFAEVVKRAQDAGYTEPDPRLDLSGRDVLRKLLILSREAGVGIDEKDVEISPLLPAEFFEGDVDAFYAKLAENEAMFAARYAEAASKGLRQRFVASLVKDSSAPFGYRAKIGLESIDSTHPLFNLCGTDNAALIQTDFYPSPLVIQGAGAGAYQTASGVLNDIIM
;
A
#
# COMPACT_ATOMS: atom_id res chain seq x y z
N MET A 1 18.08 -18.75 -9.97
CA MET A 1 17.19 -17.67 -9.50
C MET A 1 16.34 -17.17 -10.66
N PHE A 2 15.10 -16.83 -10.42
CA PHE A 2 14.17 -16.18 -11.37
C PHE A 2 13.76 -14.81 -10.81
N VAL A 3 13.82 -13.77 -11.64
CA VAL A 3 13.47 -12.39 -11.22
C VAL A 3 12.26 -11.95 -12.01
N ASP A 4 11.16 -11.59 -11.32
CA ASP A 4 9.93 -11.09 -11.92
C ASP A 4 9.74 -9.60 -11.65
N CYS A 5 9.99 -8.80 -12.69
CA CYS A 5 9.75 -7.35 -12.70
C CYS A 5 8.47 -6.98 -13.50
N THR A 6 7.54 -7.93 -13.67
CA THR A 6 6.31 -7.71 -14.43
C THR A 6 5.10 -7.45 -13.53
N ALA A 7 3.99 -7.05 -14.13
CA ALA A 7 2.65 -7.04 -13.52
C ALA A 7 1.77 -8.19 -14.08
N SER A 8 2.39 -9.23 -14.66
CA SER A 8 1.69 -10.31 -15.34
C SER A 8 1.22 -11.38 -14.36
N ALA A 9 -0.09 -11.68 -14.39
CA ALA A 9 -0.66 -12.79 -13.64
C ALA A 9 -0.11 -14.14 -14.12
N ASP A 10 0.07 -14.30 -15.43
CA ASP A 10 0.60 -15.54 -16.03
C ASP A 10 2.00 -15.87 -15.54
N ILE A 11 2.82 -14.85 -15.29
CA ILE A 11 4.17 -15.04 -14.74
C ILE A 11 4.07 -15.34 -13.24
N ALA A 12 3.31 -14.57 -12.49
CA ALA A 12 3.16 -14.73 -11.05
C ALA A 12 2.69 -16.15 -10.66
N PHE A 13 1.72 -16.71 -11.37
CA PHE A 13 1.22 -18.06 -11.10
C PHE A 13 2.17 -19.20 -11.53
N LYS A 14 3.29 -18.88 -12.17
CA LYS A 14 4.35 -19.88 -12.47
C LYS A 14 5.32 -20.12 -11.32
N TYR A 15 5.34 -19.31 -10.24
CA TYR A 15 6.30 -19.44 -9.14
C TYR A 15 6.30 -20.82 -8.52
N MET A 16 5.13 -21.44 -8.32
CA MET A 16 5.03 -22.80 -7.83
C MET A 16 5.78 -23.81 -8.71
N ASN A 17 5.72 -23.65 -10.04
CA ASN A 17 6.44 -24.50 -10.98
C ASN A 17 7.95 -24.20 -11.01
N LEU A 18 8.34 -22.95 -10.76
CA LEU A 18 9.75 -22.57 -10.64
C LEU A 18 10.38 -23.18 -9.40
N PHE A 19 9.69 -23.16 -8.26
CA PHE A 19 10.15 -23.85 -7.05
C PHE A 19 10.34 -25.35 -7.30
N LYS A 20 9.37 -26.05 -7.90
CA LYS A 20 9.52 -27.47 -8.25
C LYS A 20 10.73 -27.78 -9.14
N ARG A 21 11.28 -26.78 -9.81
CA ARG A 21 12.51 -26.87 -10.62
C ARG A 21 13.76 -26.41 -9.88
N GLY A 22 13.67 -26.08 -8.58
CA GLY A 22 14.79 -25.64 -7.76
C GLY A 22 15.19 -24.17 -7.94
N TYR A 23 14.32 -23.33 -8.52
CA TYR A 23 14.59 -21.90 -8.66
C TYR A 23 14.09 -21.11 -7.45
N SER A 24 14.95 -20.26 -6.88
CA SER A 24 14.50 -19.16 -6.01
C SER A 24 13.86 -18.05 -6.85
N VAL A 25 12.94 -17.29 -6.26
CA VAL A 25 12.21 -16.20 -6.93
C VAL A 25 12.42 -14.89 -6.19
N VAL A 26 12.74 -13.83 -6.95
CA VAL A 26 12.72 -12.44 -6.53
C VAL A 26 11.63 -11.73 -7.33
N ALA A 27 10.71 -11.02 -6.67
CA ALA A 27 9.54 -10.47 -7.34
C ALA A 27 9.19 -9.04 -6.87
N CYS A 28 8.92 -8.13 -7.81
CA CYS A 28 8.16 -6.91 -7.55
C CYS A 28 6.67 -7.06 -7.93
N ASN A 29 6.28 -8.23 -8.44
CA ASN A 29 4.91 -8.58 -8.79
C ASN A 29 4.09 -8.93 -7.54
N LYS A 30 3.07 -8.14 -7.25
CA LYS A 30 2.22 -8.31 -6.07
C LYS A 30 1.18 -9.42 -6.17
N ILE A 31 0.85 -9.87 -7.41
CA ILE A 31 -0.35 -10.67 -7.67
C ILE A 31 -0.39 -11.94 -6.83
N THR A 32 0.66 -12.75 -6.90
CA THR A 32 0.73 -14.02 -6.16
C THR A 32 0.87 -13.81 -4.66
N ILE A 33 1.61 -12.76 -4.26
CA ILE A 33 1.86 -12.46 -2.85
C ILE A 33 0.59 -11.92 -2.18
N SER A 34 -0.27 -11.19 -2.90
CA SER A 34 -1.57 -10.70 -2.41
C SER A 34 -2.76 -11.60 -2.78
N ALA A 35 -2.53 -12.76 -3.42
CA ALA A 35 -3.56 -13.75 -3.75
C ALA A 35 -4.22 -14.32 -2.45
N PRO A 36 -5.31 -15.07 -2.47
CA PRO A 36 -5.91 -15.63 -1.26
C PRO A 36 -4.89 -16.28 -0.32
N TYR A 37 -5.03 -16.09 0.98
CA TYR A 37 -4.04 -16.49 2.00
C TYR A 37 -3.60 -17.95 1.87
N LYS A 38 -4.55 -18.84 1.57
CA LYS A 38 -4.26 -20.27 1.31
C LYS A 38 -3.26 -20.46 0.14
N HIS A 39 -3.33 -19.60 -0.89
CA HIS A 39 -2.39 -19.68 -2.01
C HIS A 39 -1.01 -19.18 -1.62
N TYR A 40 -0.97 -18.09 -0.86
CA TYR A 40 0.29 -17.53 -0.34
C TYR A 40 1.02 -18.52 0.57
N THR A 41 0.31 -19.17 1.51
CA THR A 41 0.93 -20.17 2.41
C THR A 41 1.47 -21.37 1.64
N ALA A 42 0.69 -21.92 0.70
CA ALA A 42 1.16 -23.01 -0.15
C ALA A 42 2.40 -22.64 -0.98
N LEU A 43 2.49 -21.37 -1.42
CA LEU A 43 3.65 -20.87 -2.15
C LEU A 43 4.90 -20.80 -1.26
N LYS A 44 4.77 -20.30 -0.02
CA LYS A 44 5.86 -20.23 0.96
C LYS A 44 6.32 -21.63 1.38
N GLU A 45 5.39 -22.54 1.66
CA GLU A 45 5.67 -23.94 1.99
C GLU A 45 6.45 -24.64 0.87
N ALA A 46 5.99 -24.50 -0.38
CA ALA A 46 6.67 -25.08 -1.53
C ALA A 46 8.11 -24.55 -1.73
N ALA A 47 8.36 -23.28 -1.42
CA ALA A 47 9.71 -22.75 -1.45
C ALA A 47 10.58 -23.36 -0.34
N ILE A 48 10.05 -23.46 0.88
CA ILE A 48 10.76 -24.03 2.05
C ILE A 48 11.11 -25.50 1.82
N GLU A 49 10.17 -26.32 1.32
CA GLU A 49 10.35 -27.75 1.10
C GLU A 49 11.57 -28.09 0.22
N ILE A 50 11.88 -27.23 -0.74
CA ILE A 50 13.01 -27.44 -1.67
C ILE A 50 14.24 -26.58 -1.34
N GLY A 51 14.22 -25.82 -0.22
CA GLY A 51 15.31 -24.92 0.15
C GLY A 51 15.45 -23.70 -0.78
N ALA A 52 14.39 -23.33 -1.52
CA ALA A 52 14.37 -22.12 -2.33
C ALA A 52 13.91 -20.92 -1.52
N THR A 53 14.23 -19.72 -1.99
CA THR A 53 13.80 -18.47 -1.39
C THR A 53 12.75 -17.76 -2.24
N LEU A 54 11.79 -17.09 -1.59
CA LEU A 54 10.86 -16.16 -2.19
C LEU A 54 11.08 -14.79 -1.54
N ARG A 55 11.60 -13.84 -2.31
CA ARG A 55 11.87 -12.48 -1.87
C ARG A 55 11.02 -11.50 -2.65
N TYR A 56 10.46 -10.50 -1.99
CA TYR A 56 9.49 -9.58 -2.57
C TYR A 56 9.40 -8.23 -1.86
N GLU A 57 10.51 -7.74 -1.29
CA GLU A 57 10.57 -6.45 -0.58
C GLU A 57 9.95 -5.33 -1.41
N THR A 58 10.27 -5.31 -2.72
CA THR A 58 9.83 -4.24 -3.63
C THR A 58 8.34 -4.24 -3.96
N THR A 59 7.57 -5.19 -3.44
CA THR A 59 6.10 -5.19 -3.61
C THR A 59 5.42 -4.11 -2.77
N VAL A 60 6.08 -3.60 -1.71
CA VAL A 60 5.57 -2.53 -0.85
C VAL A 60 6.67 -1.49 -0.61
N GLY A 61 6.49 -0.28 -1.14
CA GLY A 61 7.40 0.83 -0.87
C GLY A 61 8.71 0.82 -1.65
N ALA A 62 8.78 0.15 -2.80
CA ALA A 62 10.01 0.00 -3.60
C ALA A 62 11.18 -0.57 -2.77
N ALA A 63 12.29 0.15 -2.60
CA ALA A 63 13.44 -0.30 -1.83
C ALA A 63 13.41 0.12 -0.35
N LEU A 64 12.30 0.70 0.13
CA LEU A 64 12.14 0.99 1.55
C LEU A 64 12.08 -0.34 2.32
N PRO A 65 12.85 -0.52 3.40
CA PRO A 65 12.95 -1.81 4.12
C PRO A 65 11.73 -2.05 5.02
N ILE A 66 10.52 -2.05 4.44
CA ILE A 66 9.26 -2.15 5.18
C ILE A 66 8.98 -3.60 5.55
N LEU A 67 9.00 -4.51 4.56
CA LEU A 67 8.74 -5.93 4.80
C LEU A 67 9.86 -6.55 5.63
N GLU A 68 11.11 -6.20 5.33
CA GLU A 68 12.27 -6.67 6.11
C GLU A 68 12.16 -6.26 7.59
N SER A 69 11.73 -5.03 7.88
CA SER A 69 11.58 -4.57 9.28
C SER A 69 10.49 -5.32 10.02
N ILE A 70 9.36 -5.60 9.38
CA ILE A 70 8.27 -6.40 9.95
C ILE A 70 8.75 -7.85 10.17
N SER A 71 9.33 -8.44 9.14
CA SER A 71 9.82 -9.83 9.16
C SER A 71 10.86 -10.05 10.24
N ARG A 72 11.81 -9.13 10.40
CA ARG A 72 12.84 -9.19 11.46
C ARG A 72 12.23 -9.14 12.85
N SER A 73 11.26 -8.26 13.10
CA SER A 73 10.56 -8.20 14.39
C SER A 73 9.87 -9.52 14.69
N VAL A 74 9.08 -10.05 13.77
CA VAL A 74 8.37 -11.32 13.95
C VAL A 74 9.34 -12.49 14.16
N HIS A 75 10.43 -12.58 13.38
CA HIS A 75 11.42 -13.65 13.54
C HIS A 75 12.20 -13.56 14.84
N SER A 76 12.33 -12.38 15.45
CA SER A 76 12.96 -12.23 16.77
C SER A 76 12.01 -12.55 17.94
N GLY A 77 10.78 -12.94 17.66
CA GLY A 77 9.75 -13.24 18.67
C GLY A 77 9.02 -12.02 19.20
N ASP A 78 9.16 -10.86 18.51
CA ASP A 78 8.41 -9.65 18.81
C ASP A 78 7.04 -9.71 18.09
N GLU A 79 6.03 -9.07 18.61
CA GLU A 79 4.68 -9.08 18.05
C GLU A 79 4.33 -7.70 17.50
N ILE A 80 3.78 -7.67 16.30
CA ILE A 80 3.29 -6.44 15.69
C ILE A 80 2.03 -5.98 16.43
N VAL A 81 2.08 -4.78 17.00
CA VAL A 81 0.93 -4.15 17.67
C VAL A 81 0.15 -3.30 16.68
N ARG A 82 0.86 -2.56 15.83
CA ARG A 82 0.23 -1.64 14.88
C ARG A 82 1.13 -1.39 13.68
N ILE A 83 0.51 -1.43 12.50
CA ILE A 83 1.08 -0.88 11.27
C ILE A 83 0.12 0.21 10.79
N GLU A 84 0.64 1.40 10.47
CA GLU A 84 -0.08 2.45 9.77
C GLU A 84 0.79 2.95 8.63
N ALA A 85 0.23 3.00 7.42
CA ALA A 85 1.04 3.32 6.27
C ALA A 85 0.28 4.12 5.20
N VAL A 86 0.98 5.08 4.60
CA VAL A 86 0.61 5.73 3.35
C VAL A 86 1.42 5.05 2.24
N LEU A 87 0.75 4.28 1.40
CA LEU A 87 1.38 3.36 0.43
C LEU A 87 1.10 3.71 -1.04
N SER A 88 0.49 4.86 -1.29
CA SER A 88 0.23 5.38 -2.64
C SER A 88 0.82 6.77 -2.78
N GLY A 89 1.83 6.90 -3.65
CA GLY A 89 2.41 8.20 -3.97
C GLY A 89 1.41 9.14 -4.63
N THR A 90 0.55 8.62 -5.50
CA THR A 90 -0.54 9.36 -6.16
C THR A 90 -1.49 9.97 -5.13
N LEU A 91 -2.02 9.15 -4.22
CA LEU A 91 -2.98 9.61 -3.21
C LEU A 91 -2.29 10.57 -2.22
N ASN A 92 -1.04 10.32 -1.84
CA ASN A 92 -0.30 11.25 -0.99
C ASN A 92 -0.11 12.61 -1.67
N TYR A 93 0.25 12.62 -2.95
CA TYR A 93 0.35 13.86 -3.72
C TYR A 93 -0.97 14.63 -3.74
N ILE A 94 -2.08 13.94 -4.06
CA ILE A 94 -3.42 14.55 -4.13
C ILE A 94 -3.78 15.20 -2.79
N PHE A 95 -3.73 14.45 -1.68
CA PHE A 95 -4.11 14.96 -0.35
C PHE A 95 -3.11 15.94 0.27
N SER A 96 -1.90 16.03 -0.28
CA SER A 96 -0.93 17.05 0.13
C SER A 96 -1.09 18.37 -0.62
N ASN A 97 -1.75 18.36 -1.79
CA ASN A 97 -1.88 19.52 -2.66
C ASN A 97 -3.32 20.04 -2.80
N TYR A 98 -4.31 19.28 -2.38
CA TYR A 98 -5.69 19.75 -2.38
C TYR A 98 -5.98 20.56 -1.11
N ALA A 99 -6.45 21.79 -1.29
CA ALA A 99 -6.70 22.76 -0.23
C ALA A 99 -8.13 23.32 -0.28
N GLY A 100 -9.14 22.47 -0.55
CA GLY A 100 -10.54 22.85 -0.53
C GLY A 100 -10.96 23.81 -1.65
N GLY A 101 -10.29 23.74 -2.80
CA GLY A 101 -10.51 24.62 -3.95
C GLY A 101 -9.55 25.81 -4.00
N GLU A 102 -8.83 26.12 -2.91
CA GLU A 102 -7.76 27.12 -2.91
C GLU A 102 -6.55 26.52 -3.68
N GLY A 103 -6.18 27.13 -4.81
CA GLY A 103 -5.13 26.64 -5.70
C GLY A 103 -5.59 25.56 -6.70
N GLY A 104 -6.89 25.31 -6.82
CA GLY A 104 -7.51 24.44 -7.82
C GLY A 104 -8.48 23.40 -7.23
N THR A 105 -9.42 22.97 -8.06
CA THR A 105 -10.40 21.94 -7.72
C THR A 105 -9.75 20.57 -7.49
N PHE A 106 -10.48 19.65 -6.87
CA PHE A 106 -9.99 18.26 -6.67
C PHE A 106 -9.67 17.60 -8.02
N ALA A 107 -10.53 17.79 -9.03
CA ALA A 107 -10.31 17.30 -10.39
C ALA A 107 -9.00 17.84 -10.99
N GLU A 108 -8.70 19.13 -10.81
CA GLU A 108 -7.46 19.75 -11.29
C GLU A 108 -6.22 19.23 -10.56
N VAL A 109 -6.33 18.94 -9.25
CA VAL A 109 -5.23 18.33 -8.50
C VAL A 109 -4.95 16.91 -9.00
N VAL A 110 -6.00 16.11 -9.25
CA VAL A 110 -5.85 14.77 -9.86
C VAL A 110 -5.24 14.88 -11.25
N LYS A 111 -5.68 15.86 -12.06
CA LYS A 111 -5.13 16.07 -13.40
C LYS A 111 -3.64 16.46 -13.36
N ARG A 112 -3.24 17.34 -12.44
CA ARG A 112 -1.83 17.67 -12.23
C ARG A 112 -1.00 16.46 -11.84
N ALA A 113 -1.53 15.56 -10.99
CA ALA A 113 -0.86 14.31 -10.67
C ALA A 113 -0.66 13.42 -11.90
N GLN A 114 -1.67 13.32 -12.78
CA GLN A 114 -1.60 12.58 -14.03
C GLN A 114 -0.58 13.19 -15.00
N ASP A 115 -0.61 14.48 -15.19
CA ASP A 115 0.31 15.20 -16.11
C ASP A 115 1.78 15.15 -15.63
N ALA A 116 1.99 15.04 -14.31
CA ALA A 116 3.30 14.82 -13.71
C ALA A 116 3.76 13.35 -13.76
N GLY A 117 2.92 12.42 -14.26
CA GLY A 117 3.24 10.99 -14.33
C GLY A 117 3.20 10.27 -12.98
N TYR A 118 2.47 10.81 -12.00
CA TYR A 118 2.32 10.19 -10.67
C TYR A 118 1.15 9.21 -10.59
N THR A 119 0.29 9.17 -11.62
CA THR A 119 -0.80 8.20 -11.72
C THR A 119 -0.49 7.14 -12.77
N GLU A 120 -1.23 6.03 -12.71
CA GLU A 120 -1.39 5.16 -13.85
C GLU A 120 -2.03 5.94 -15.02
N PRO A 121 -1.94 5.44 -16.28
CA PRO A 121 -2.58 6.09 -17.43
C PRO A 121 -4.08 6.36 -17.20
N ASP A 122 -4.75 5.47 -16.49
CA ASP A 122 -6.11 5.65 -15.99
C ASP A 122 -6.07 5.94 -14.47
N PRO A 123 -6.28 7.20 -14.02
CA PRO A 123 -6.16 7.57 -12.62
C PRO A 123 -7.21 6.91 -11.72
N ARG A 124 -8.27 6.33 -12.29
CA ARG A 124 -9.26 5.55 -11.54
C ARG A 124 -8.63 4.35 -10.84
N LEU A 125 -7.59 3.76 -11.42
CA LEU A 125 -6.87 2.64 -10.81
C LEU A 125 -6.25 3.06 -9.47
N ASP A 126 -5.62 4.24 -9.42
CA ASP A 126 -5.03 4.77 -8.18
C ASP A 126 -6.08 5.16 -7.15
N LEU A 127 -7.14 5.89 -7.60
CA LEU A 127 -8.17 6.39 -6.69
C LEU A 127 -9.11 5.29 -6.19
N SER A 128 -9.09 4.10 -6.80
CA SER A 128 -9.83 2.92 -6.30
C SER A 128 -9.29 2.37 -4.98
N GLY A 129 -8.05 2.68 -4.61
CA GLY A 129 -7.38 2.15 -3.42
C GLY A 129 -6.99 0.66 -3.52
N ARG A 130 -7.21 -0.01 -4.65
CA ARG A 130 -6.95 -1.47 -4.80
C ARG A 130 -5.48 -1.84 -4.64
N ASP A 131 -4.56 -0.98 -5.09
CA ASP A 131 -3.12 -1.23 -4.90
C ASP A 131 -2.74 -1.11 -3.41
N VAL A 132 -3.33 -0.16 -2.69
CA VAL A 132 -3.15 0.00 -1.24
C VAL A 132 -3.68 -1.22 -0.48
N LEU A 133 -4.85 -1.74 -0.88
CA LEU A 133 -5.41 -2.97 -0.32
C LEU A 133 -4.46 -4.16 -0.49
N ARG A 134 -3.93 -4.38 -1.70
CA ARG A 134 -2.96 -5.45 -1.97
C ARG A 134 -1.71 -5.31 -1.10
N LYS A 135 -1.20 -4.08 -0.95
CA LYS A 135 -0.05 -3.80 -0.10
C LYS A 135 -0.35 -4.10 1.38
N LEU A 136 -1.54 -3.74 1.87
CA LEU A 136 -1.95 -4.07 3.24
C LEU A 136 -2.01 -5.59 3.47
N LEU A 137 -2.54 -6.36 2.52
CA LEU A 137 -2.53 -7.82 2.62
C LEU A 137 -1.10 -8.39 2.69
N ILE A 138 -0.16 -7.82 1.94
CA ILE A 138 1.25 -8.23 1.99
C ILE A 138 1.86 -7.90 3.36
N LEU A 139 1.66 -6.68 3.88
CA LEU A 139 2.13 -6.28 5.21
C LEU A 139 1.57 -7.20 6.30
N SER A 140 0.27 -7.51 6.23
CA SER A 140 -0.39 -8.39 7.20
C SER A 140 0.24 -9.78 7.22
N ARG A 141 0.60 -10.33 6.07
CA ARG A 141 1.24 -11.64 5.94
C ARG A 141 2.64 -11.68 6.52
N GLU A 142 3.43 -10.62 6.31
CA GLU A 142 4.75 -10.48 6.95
C GLU A 142 4.63 -10.32 8.47
N ALA A 143 3.54 -9.71 8.93
CA ALA A 143 3.20 -9.63 10.36
C ALA A 143 2.66 -10.98 10.93
N GLY A 144 2.56 -12.04 10.13
CA GLY A 144 2.02 -13.33 10.54
C GLY A 144 0.49 -13.40 10.60
N VAL A 145 -0.22 -12.41 10.03
CA VAL A 145 -1.68 -12.29 10.10
C VAL A 145 -2.32 -12.75 8.78
N GLY A 146 -3.08 -13.85 8.83
CA GLY A 146 -3.62 -14.54 7.66
C GLY A 146 -4.97 -14.01 7.19
N ILE A 147 -5.08 -12.71 6.91
CA ILE A 147 -6.30 -12.08 6.39
C ILE A 147 -6.38 -12.09 4.87
N ASP A 148 -7.59 -12.06 4.36
CA ASP A 148 -7.93 -11.87 2.95
C ASP A 148 -8.70 -10.55 2.73
N GLU A 149 -8.95 -10.18 1.48
CA GLU A 149 -9.62 -8.92 1.10
C GLU A 149 -10.96 -8.71 1.84
N LYS A 150 -11.75 -9.79 2.02
CA LYS A 150 -13.04 -9.77 2.73
C LYS A 150 -12.94 -9.41 4.21
N ASP A 151 -11.75 -9.55 4.79
CA ASP A 151 -11.48 -9.30 6.22
C ASP A 151 -10.97 -7.87 6.45
N VAL A 152 -10.82 -7.08 5.39
CA VAL A 152 -10.38 -5.67 5.44
C VAL A 152 -11.58 -4.74 5.39
N GLU A 153 -11.68 -3.82 6.36
CA GLU A 153 -12.62 -2.71 6.32
C GLU A 153 -12.18 -1.70 5.26
N ILE A 154 -12.98 -1.56 4.20
CA ILE A 154 -12.68 -0.65 3.11
C ILE A 154 -13.60 0.57 3.20
N SER A 155 -13.03 1.75 3.45
CA SER A 155 -13.71 3.02 3.31
C SER A 155 -13.37 3.62 1.95
N PRO A 156 -14.25 3.48 0.92
CA PRO A 156 -13.96 3.96 -0.42
C PRO A 156 -13.67 5.45 -0.44
N LEU A 157 -12.66 5.87 -1.18
CA LEU A 157 -12.36 7.29 -1.38
C LEU A 157 -13.48 7.99 -2.15
N LEU A 158 -13.96 7.32 -3.20
CA LEU A 158 -15.00 7.79 -4.11
C LEU A 158 -16.15 6.78 -4.15
N PRO A 159 -17.40 7.24 -4.31
CA PRO A 159 -18.54 6.39 -4.62
C PRO A 159 -18.34 5.57 -5.90
N ALA A 160 -18.99 4.41 -5.99
CA ALA A 160 -18.82 3.48 -7.11
C ALA A 160 -19.15 4.08 -8.48
N GLU A 161 -20.15 4.95 -8.52
CA GLU A 161 -20.59 5.65 -9.74
C GLU A 161 -19.51 6.53 -10.38
N PHE A 162 -18.47 6.95 -9.63
CA PHE A 162 -17.36 7.71 -10.21
C PHE A 162 -16.51 6.88 -11.16
N PHE A 163 -16.51 5.57 -11.00
CA PHE A 163 -15.70 4.66 -11.80
C PHE A 163 -16.40 4.18 -13.09
N GLU A 164 -17.65 4.59 -13.30
CA GLU A 164 -18.42 4.27 -14.51
C GLU A 164 -18.07 5.19 -15.69
N GLY A 165 -18.13 4.66 -16.92
CA GLY A 165 -17.81 5.40 -18.14
C GLY A 165 -16.31 5.40 -18.45
N ASP A 166 -15.87 6.38 -19.22
CA ASP A 166 -14.47 6.60 -19.58
C ASP A 166 -13.76 7.58 -18.63
N VAL A 167 -12.50 7.91 -18.92
CA VAL A 167 -11.69 8.83 -18.12
C VAL A 167 -12.25 10.26 -18.17
N ASP A 168 -12.84 10.70 -19.27
CA ASP A 168 -13.43 12.04 -19.38
C ASP A 168 -14.69 12.14 -18.52
N ALA A 169 -15.54 11.12 -18.51
CA ALA A 169 -16.69 11.03 -17.61
C ALA A 169 -16.26 11.03 -16.13
N PHE A 170 -15.15 10.36 -15.81
CA PHE A 170 -14.58 10.39 -14.47
C PHE A 170 -14.18 11.81 -14.03
N TYR A 171 -13.46 12.56 -14.88
CA TYR A 171 -13.09 13.94 -14.58
C TYR A 171 -14.30 14.88 -14.47
N ALA A 172 -15.32 14.70 -15.31
CA ALA A 172 -16.57 15.44 -15.22
C ALA A 172 -17.25 15.21 -13.86
N LYS A 173 -17.35 13.95 -13.40
CA LYS A 173 -17.92 13.61 -12.09
C LYS A 173 -17.12 14.21 -10.94
N LEU A 174 -15.79 14.19 -11.01
CA LEU A 174 -14.95 14.87 -10.00
C LEU A 174 -15.27 16.36 -9.93
N ALA A 175 -15.37 17.05 -11.07
CA ALA A 175 -15.66 18.47 -11.13
C ALA A 175 -17.08 18.82 -10.63
N GLU A 176 -18.09 18.03 -11.00
CA GLU A 176 -19.49 18.18 -10.55
C GLU A 176 -19.63 18.01 -9.03
N ASN A 177 -18.75 17.25 -8.40
CA ASN A 177 -18.80 16.94 -6.98
C ASN A 177 -17.76 17.71 -6.14
N GLU A 178 -17.19 18.80 -6.67
CA GLU A 178 -16.18 19.60 -5.95
C GLU A 178 -16.65 20.04 -4.55
N ALA A 179 -17.92 20.38 -4.38
CA ALA A 179 -18.48 20.76 -3.08
C ALA A 179 -18.33 19.67 -2.01
N MET A 180 -18.40 18.40 -2.39
CA MET A 180 -18.19 17.26 -1.49
C MET A 180 -16.74 17.21 -1.00
N PHE A 181 -15.78 17.40 -1.89
CA PHE A 181 -14.34 17.38 -1.55
C PHE A 181 -13.98 18.59 -0.69
N ALA A 182 -14.47 19.79 -1.06
CA ALA A 182 -14.25 21.01 -0.32
C ALA A 182 -14.83 20.95 1.10
N ALA A 183 -16.03 20.40 1.27
CA ALA A 183 -16.66 20.24 2.59
C ALA A 183 -15.85 19.27 3.47
N ARG A 184 -15.40 18.14 2.92
CA ARG A 184 -14.56 17.15 3.63
C ARG A 184 -13.21 17.75 4.04
N TYR A 185 -12.59 18.53 3.16
CA TYR A 185 -11.36 19.25 3.49
C TYR A 185 -11.59 20.28 4.60
N ALA A 186 -12.63 21.13 4.47
CA ALA A 186 -12.94 22.19 5.42
C ALA A 186 -13.24 21.62 6.82
N GLU A 187 -13.93 20.49 6.91
CA GLU A 187 -14.17 19.80 8.17
C GLU A 187 -12.85 19.40 8.86
N ALA A 188 -11.92 18.77 8.13
CA ALA A 188 -10.62 18.40 8.68
C ALA A 188 -9.81 19.66 9.06
N ALA A 189 -9.71 20.63 8.17
CA ALA A 189 -8.93 21.85 8.36
C ALA A 189 -9.43 22.68 9.56
N SER A 190 -10.75 22.76 9.79
CA SER A 190 -11.35 23.47 10.94
C SER A 190 -10.92 22.90 12.29
N LYS A 191 -10.50 21.63 12.31
CA LYS A 191 -10.00 20.92 13.49
C LYS A 191 -8.46 20.86 13.55
N GLY A 192 -7.77 21.52 12.61
CA GLY A 192 -6.32 21.44 12.48
C GLY A 192 -5.78 20.09 12.00
N LEU A 193 -6.65 19.28 11.39
CA LEU A 193 -6.31 17.93 10.89
C LEU A 193 -5.92 17.97 9.42
N ARG A 194 -5.14 16.98 9.00
CA ARG A 194 -4.80 16.72 7.58
C ARG A 194 -5.30 15.35 7.17
N GLN A 195 -5.77 15.28 5.93
CA GLN A 195 -6.26 14.04 5.36
C GLN A 195 -5.12 13.22 4.75
N ARG A 196 -5.12 11.90 5.03
CA ARG A 196 -4.22 10.92 4.41
C ARG A 196 -4.99 9.66 4.10
N PHE A 197 -4.69 9.03 2.97
CA PHE A 197 -5.24 7.71 2.65
C PHE A 197 -4.34 6.66 3.29
N VAL A 198 -4.84 6.04 4.36
CA VAL A 198 -4.06 5.19 5.26
C VAL A 198 -4.49 3.73 5.12
N ALA A 199 -3.51 2.84 5.09
CA ALA A 199 -3.67 1.42 5.36
C ALA A 199 -3.26 1.15 6.80
N SER A 200 -4.08 0.44 7.56
CA SER A 200 -3.80 0.12 8.96
C SER A 200 -4.07 -1.35 9.27
N LEU A 201 -3.20 -1.94 10.08
CA LEU A 201 -3.35 -3.23 10.74
C LEU A 201 -3.11 -3.00 12.23
N VAL A 202 -4.12 -3.24 13.06
CA VAL A 202 -4.06 -2.95 14.49
C VAL A 202 -4.47 -4.19 15.27
N LYS A 203 -3.65 -4.60 16.25
CA LYS A 203 -3.95 -5.71 17.15
C LYS A 203 -5.26 -5.41 17.92
N ASP A 204 -6.21 -6.31 17.79
CA ASP A 204 -7.53 -6.22 18.41
C ASP A 204 -8.02 -7.64 18.74
N SER A 205 -7.95 -8.03 20.00
CA SER A 205 -8.33 -9.37 20.44
C SER A 205 -9.81 -9.70 20.21
N SER A 206 -10.65 -8.71 19.93
CA SER A 206 -12.08 -8.92 19.61
C SER A 206 -12.32 -9.14 18.12
N ALA A 207 -11.33 -8.82 17.26
CA ALA A 207 -11.43 -8.97 15.82
C ALA A 207 -11.07 -10.39 15.35
N PRO A 208 -11.56 -10.85 14.20
CA PRO A 208 -11.08 -12.06 13.56
C PRO A 208 -9.55 -12.00 13.40
N PHE A 209 -8.87 -13.13 13.53
CA PHE A 209 -7.40 -13.22 13.46
C PHE A 209 -6.63 -12.38 14.50
N GLY A 210 -7.31 -11.79 15.51
CA GLY A 210 -6.69 -10.94 16.53
C GLY A 210 -6.27 -9.55 16.04
N TYR A 211 -6.68 -9.16 14.84
CA TYR A 211 -6.32 -7.89 14.21
C TYR A 211 -7.49 -7.28 13.44
N ARG A 212 -7.57 -5.96 13.46
CA ARG A 212 -8.42 -5.16 12.59
C ARG A 212 -7.58 -4.56 11.47
N ALA A 213 -7.99 -4.83 10.23
CA ALA A 213 -7.36 -4.27 9.04
C ALA A 213 -8.30 -3.28 8.36
N LYS A 214 -7.79 -2.10 7.98
CA LYS A 214 -8.59 -1.04 7.36
C LYS A 214 -7.78 -0.30 6.29
N ILE A 215 -8.46 0.14 5.23
CA ILE A 215 -7.96 1.17 4.31
C ILE A 215 -9.00 2.28 4.17
N GLY A 216 -8.56 3.52 4.10
CA GLY A 216 -9.46 4.66 3.89
C GLY A 216 -8.80 6.00 4.09
N LEU A 217 -9.60 7.04 3.86
CA LEU A 217 -9.19 8.41 4.12
C LEU A 217 -9.34 8.71 5.60
N GLU A 218 -8.23 9.02 6.26
CA GLU A 218 -8.16 9.36 7.68
C GLU A 218 -7.79 10.83 7.86
N SER A 219 -8.32 11.44 8.91
CA SER A 219 -7.96 12.79 9.35
C SER A 219 -7.04 12.69 10.56
N ILE A 220 -5.81 13.14 10.42
CA ILE A 220 -4.75 12.99 11.41
C ILE A 220 -4.29 14.33 11.97
N ASP A 221 -3.91 14.37 13.23
CA ASP A 221 -3.47 15.58 13.94
C ASP A 221 -1.96 15.83 13.81
N SER A 222 -1.53 17.00 14.27
CA SER A 222 -0.14 17.46 14.13
C SER A 222 0.90 16.64 14.92
N THR A 223 0.48 15.78 15.84
CA THR A 223 1.39 14.90 16.62
C THR A 223 1.67 13.60 15.89
N HIS A 224 0.84 13.27 14.89
CA HIS A 224 0.97 12.04 14.14
C HIS A 224 2.13 12.12 13.13
N PRO A 225 3.02 11.11 13.04
CA PRO A 225 4.19 11.14 12.15
C PRO A 225 3.83 11.35 10.66
N LEU A 226 2.67 10.87 10.20
CA LEU A 226 2.21 11.04 8.82
C LEU A 226 1.66 12.45 8.51
N PHE A 227 1.51 13.33 9.50
CA PHE A 227 0.89 14.65 9.32
C PHE A 227 1.62 15.52 8.29
N ASN A 228 2.95 15.52 8.35
CA ASN A 228 3.81 16.30 7.46
C ASN A 228 4.30 15.55 6.22
N LEU A 229 3.80 14.33 5.99
CA LEU A 229 4.13 13.59 4.78
C LEU A 229 3.63 14.36 3.55
N CYS A 230 4.50 14.59 2.57
CA CYS A 230 4.19 15.39 1.37
C CYS A 230 4.75 14.73 0.10
N GLY A 231 4.42 15.32 -1.05
CA GLY A 231 4.86 14.83 -2.34
C GLY A 231 4.32 13.44 -2.66
N THR A 232 5.15 12.59 -3.21
CA THR A 232 4.82 11.21 -3.60
C THR A 232 5.42 10.15 -2.67
N ASP A 233 5.98 10.57 -1.52
CA ASP A 233 6.59 9.66 -0.58
C ASP A 233 5.57 8.65 -0.01
N ASN A 234 6.05 7.45 0.22
CA ASN A 234 5.40 6.47 1.06
C ASN A 234 5.97 6.56 2.48
N ALA A 235 5.15 6.18 3.46
CA ALA A 235 5.60 6.05 4.83
C ALA A 235 4.90 4.87 5.51
N ALA A 236 5.63 4.16 6.38
CA ALA A 236 5.10 3.11 7.23
C ALA A 236 5.54 3.34 8.68
N LEU A 237 4.59 3.24 9.59
CA LEU A 237 4.79 3.26 11.04
C LEU A 237 4.59 1.83 11.53
N ILE A 238 5.61 1.25 12.15
CA ILE A 238 5.58 -0.12 12.68
C ILE A 238 5.81 -0.05 14.19
N GLN A 239 4.78 -0.39 14.95
CA GLN A 239 4.82 -0.49 16.40
C GLN A 239 4.75 -1.96 16.79
N THR A 240 5.60 -2.36 17.73
CA THR A 240 5.66 -3.73 18.24
C THR A 240 5.59 -3.74 19.77
N ASP A 241 5.48 -4.92 20.38
CA ASP A 241 5.50 -5.04 21.83
C ASP A 241 6.85 -4.57 22.42
N PHE A 242 7.97 -4.80 21.73
CA PHE A 242 9.30 -4.37 22.20
C PHE A 242 9.61 -2.91 21.87
N TYR A 243 8.95 -2.34 20.86
CA TYR A 243 9.10 -0.95 20.41
C TYR A 243 7.79 -0.19 20.53
N PRO A 244 7.44 0.33 21.74
CA PRO A 244 6.20 1.10 21.94
C PRO A 244 6.19 2.43 21.18
N SER A 245 7.35 3.03 20.90
CA SER A 245 7.49 4.11 19.94
C SER A 245 7.67 3.52 18.55
N PRO A 246 6.82 3.88 17.56
CA PRO A 246 6.85 3.23 16.26
C PRO A 246 8.15 3.50 15.49
N LEU A 247 8.68 2.48 14.84
CA LEU A 247 9.65 2.66 13.77
C LEU A 247 8.98 3.39 12.61
N VAL A 248 9.59 4.48 12.14
CA VAL A 248 9.09 5.28 11.00
C VAL A 248 10.01 5.06 9.82
N ILE A 249 9.47 4.53 8.73
CA ILE A 249 10.16 4.34 7.46
C ILE A 249 9.49 5.25 6.44
N GLN A 250 10.22 6.18 5.85
CA GLN A 250 9.69 7.14 4.86
C GLN A 250 10.64 7.33 3.71
N GLY A 251 10.10 7.51 2.51
CA GLY A 251 10.85 7.86 1.32
C GLY A 251 10.09 7.57 0.04
N ALA A 252 10.79 7.60 -1.09
CA ALA A 252 10.22 7.31 -2.40
C ALA A 252 9.72 5.85 -2.47
N GLY A 253 8.40 5.69 -2.56
CA GLY A 253 7.73 4.38 -2.58
C GLY A 253 7.52 3.81 -3.99
N ALA A 254 8.04 4.47 -5.02
CA ALA A 254 7.99 4.05 -6.42
C ALA A 254 9.16 4.67 -7.19
N GLY A 255 9.40 4.16 -8.40
CA GLY A 255 10.43 4.65 -9.30
C GLY A 255 11.32 3.53 -9.81
N ALA A 256 11.80 3.66 -11.06
CA ALA A 256 12.58 2.60 -11.72
C ALA A 256 13.89 2.30 -10.96
N TYR A 257 14.62 3.32 -10.56
CA TYR A 257 15.89 3.16 -9.85
C TYR A 257 15.69 2.61 -8.44
N GLN A 258 14.68 3.10 -7.71
CA GLN A 258 14.32 2.63 -6.38
C GLN A 258 13.92 1.16 -6.40
N THR A 259 13.03 0.77 -7.33
CA THR A 259 12.61 -0.61 -7.47
C THR A 259 13.77 -1.51 -7.90
N ALA A 260 14.59 -1.08 -8.86
CA ALA A 260 15.75 -1.86 -9.29
C ALA A 260 16.77 -2.08 -8.15
N SER A 261 17.00 -1.06 -7.31
CA SER A 261 17.86 -1.17 -6.14
C SER A 261 17.33 -2.22 -5.14
N GLY A 262 16.03 -2.20 -4.86
CA GLY A 262 15.42 -3.20 -3.97
C GLY A 262 15.44 -4.61 -4.54
N VAL A 263 15.16 -4.77 -5.84
CA VAL A 263 15.30 -6.07 -6.52
C VAL A 263 16.74 -6.58 -6.44
N LEU A 264 17.73 -5.70 -6.64
CA LEU A 264 19.16 -6.09 -6.52
C LEU A 264 19.50 -6.51 -5.09
N ASN A 265 19.01 -5.80 -4.07
CA ASN A 265 19.18 -6.20 -2.68
C ASN A 265 18.60 -7.60 -2.44
N ASP A 266 17.38 -7.87 -2.90
CA ASP A 266 16.74 -9.19 -2.80
C ASP A 266 17.52 -10.31 -3.52
N ILE A 267 18.29 -9.98 -4.56
CA ILE A 267 19.15 -10.94 -5.29
C ILE A 267 20.42 -11.26 -4.50
N ILE A 268 21.01 -10.26 -3.84
CA ILE A 268 22.31 -10.39 -3.17
C ILE A 268 22.19 -11.06 -1.80
N MET A 269 21.09 -10.80 -1.09
CA MET A 269 20.81 -11.40 0.23
C MET A 269 20.44 -12.89 0.12
#